data_6745af646d3aade41d392fe3d3c36d06
#
_entry.id   6745af646d3aade41d392fe3d3c36d06
#
_cell.length_a   1.000
_cell.length_b   1.000
_cell.length_c   1.000
_cell.angle_alpha   90.00
_cell.angle_beta   90.00
_cell.angle_gamma   90.00
#
_symmetry.space_group_name_H-M   'P 1'
#
loop_
_entity.id
_entity.type
_entity.pdbx_description
1 polymer ?
#
loop_
_entity_poly.entity_id
_entity_poly.type
_entity_poly.pdbx_seq_one_letter_code
_entity_poly.pdbx_strand_id
1 'polypeptide(L)'
;MSKKRTSAQRMRAEINAAAAGLHRAGVVSAATLAKVTARDVDMTKLPRVAAPSGAEIVAMRARANMSQAVFARVLNVAISTLSQWEREEKRPRGAAARLLAIVKQKGVAAVM
;
A
#
# COMPACT_ATOMS: atom_id res chain seq x y z
N MET A 1 -5.97 24.87 -24.10
CA MET A 1 -6.78 23.68 -23.80
C MET A 1 -5.93 22.68 -23.04
N SER A 2 -6.38 22.24 -21.90
CA SER A 2 -5.68 21.18 -21.16
C SER A 2 -5.98 19.84 -21.83
N LYS A 3 -4.94 19.10 -22.17
CA LYS A 3 -5.10 17.74 -22.66
C LYS A 3 -5.43 16.83 -21.47
N LYS A 4 -6.42 15.97 -21.64
CA LYS A 4 -6.68 14.94 -20.65
C LYS A 4 -5.49 13.99 -20.59
N ARG A 5 -5.08 13.62 -19.38
CA ARG A 5 -4.04 12.61 -19.20
C ARG A 5 -4.55 11.27 -19.70
N THR A 6 -3.66 10.51 -20.33
CA THR A 6 -3.95 9.12 -20.69
C THR A 6 -4.06 8.26 -19.42
N SER A 7 -4.63 7.07 -19.55
CA SER A 7 -4.70 6.12 -18.43
C SER A 7 -3.30 5.80 -17.89
N ALA A 8 -2.31 5.64 -18.78
CA ALA A 8 -0.93 5.40 -18.41
C ALA A 8 -0.34 6.59 -17.63
N GLN A 9 -0.61 7.80 -18.07
CA GLN A 9 -0.14 9.01 -17.39
C GLN A 9 -0.76 9.16 -15.99
N ARG A 10 -2.05 8.89 -15.85
CA ARG A 10 -2.74 8.91 -14.55
C ARG A 10 -2.17 7.87 -13.61
N MET A 11 -1.98 6.66 -14.09
CA MET A 11 -1.43 5.57 -13.31
C MET A 11 0.00 5.88 -12.85
N ARG A 12 0.82 6.47 -13.74
CA ARG A 12 2.18 6.89 -13.41
C ARG A 12 2.18 7.97 -12.33
N ALA A 13 1.28 8.95 -12.44
CA ALA A 13 1.15 10.01 -11.43
C ALA A 13 0.73 9.44 -10.08
N GLU A 14 -0.19 8.49 -10.05
CA GLU A 14 -0.62 7.82 -8.82
C GLU A 14 0.50 7.03 -8.17
N ILE A 15 1.27 6.29 -8.97
CA ILE A 15 2.43 5.53 -8.49
C ILE A 15 3.48 6.46 -7.92
N ASN A 16 3.78 7.57 -8.61
CA ASN A 16 4.77 8.54 -8.15
C ASN A 16 4.33 9.18 -6.83
N ALA A 17 3.05 9.52 -6.70
CA ALA A 17 2.51 10.10 -5.47
C ALA A 17 2.60 9.10 -4.30
N ALA A 18 2.25 7.83 -4.54
CA ALA A 18 2.33 6.79 -3.53
C ALA A 18 3.78 6.53 -3.11
N ALA A 19 4.70 6.46 -4.09
CA ALA A 19 6.12 6.26 -3.82
C ALA A 19 6.72 7.41 -3.01
N ALA A 20 6.36 8.65 -3.33
CA ALA A 20 6.80 9.83 -2.59
C ALA A 20 6.28 9.79 -1.14
N GLY A 21 5.04 9.37 -0.94
CA GLY A 21 4.47 9.20 0.40
C GLY A 21 5.22 8.16 1.22
N LEU A 22 5.54 7.03 0.62
CA LEU A 22 6.31 5.97 1.26
C LEU A 22 7.73 6.42 1.59
N HIS A 23 8.35 7.22 0.72
CA HIS A 23 9.67 7.77 0.98
C HIS A 23 9.65 8.73 2.17
N ARG A 24 8.65 9.62 2.24
CA ARG A 24 8.48 10.53 3.38
C ARG A 24 8.28 9.78 4.69
N ALA A 25 7.64 8.63 4.63
CA ALA A 25 7.43 7.75 5.79
C ALA A 25 8.67 6.93 6.16
N GLY A 26 9.75 7.02 5.38
CA GLY A 26 10.98 6.26 5.62
C GLY A 26 10.93 4.81 5.19
N VAL A 27 9.92 4.41 4.43
CA VAL A 27 9.73 3.02 3.99
C VAL A 27 10.54 2.69 2.75
N VAL A 28 10.70 3.66 1.84
CA VAL A 28 11.47 3.50 0.61
C VAL A 28 12.66 4.44 0.61
N SER A 29 13.80 3.95 0.15
CA SER A 29 15.01 4.78 0.02
C SER A 29 14.87 5.78 -1.13
N ALA A 30 15.71 6.81 -1.11
CA ALA A 30 15.78 7.80 -2.20
C ALA A 30 16.12 7.11 -3.54
N ALA A 31 17.00 6.11 -3.53
CA ALA A 31 17.36 5.37 -4.74
C ALA A 31 16.15 4.60 -5.30
N THR A 32 15.37 3.97 -4.44
CA THR A 32 14.14 3.26 -4.85
C THR A 32 13.10 4.26 -5.36
N LEU A 33 12.93 5.39 -4.67
CA LEU A 33 12.03 6.45 -5.11
C LEU A 33 12.39 6.92 -6.52
N ALA A 34 13.69 7.20 -6.76
CA ALA A 34 14.16 7.64 -8.06
C ALA A 34 13.84 6.64 -9.17
N LYS A 35 13.96 5.34 -8.89
CA LYS A 35 13.62 4.28 -9.85
C LYS A 35 12.13 4.26 -10.18
N VAL A 36 11.28 4.40 -9.16
CA VAL A 36 9.82 4.34 -9.33
C VAL A 36 9.28 5.59 -10.02
N THR A 37 9.88 6.75 -9.75
CA THR A 37 9.45 8.02 -10.34
C THR A 37 10.12 8.34 -11.66
N ALA A 38 10.96 7.45 -12.18
CA ALA A 38 11.61 7.64 -13.47
C ALA A 38 10.56 7.82 -14.58
N ARG A 39 10.87 8.72 -15.51
CA ARG A 39 9.94 9.08 -16.61
C ARG A 39 9.57 7.90 -17.48
N ASP A 40 10.52 7.00 -17.67
CA ASP A 40 10.42 5.89 -18.60
C ASP A 40 10.13 4.56 -17.90
N VAL A 41 9.43 4.60 -16.77
CA VAL A 41 9.05 3.38 -16.07
C VAL A 41 8.12 2.55 -16.96
N ASP A 42 8.56 1.36 -17.29
CA ASP A 42 7.73 0.40 -17.99
C ASP A 42 6.75 -0.23 -17.01
N MET A 43 5.51 0.19 -17.09
CA MET A 43 4.45 -0.23 -16.17
C MET A 43 4.20 -1.75 -16.25
N THR A 44 4.49 -2.36 -17.39
CA THR A 44 4.28 -3.81 -17.55
C THR A 44 5.31 -4.62 -16.76
N LYS A 45 6.46 -4.02 -16.46
CA LYS A 45 7.53 -4.65 -15.70
C LYS A 45 7.46 -4.42 -14.21
N LEU A 46 6.55 -3.55 -13.75
CA LEU A 46 6.37 -3.31 -12.32
C LEU A 46 5.70 -4.53 -11.68
N PRO A 47 6.26 -5.06 -10.60
CA PRO A 47 5.66 -6.20 -9.94
C PRO A 47 4.29 -5.84 -9.37
N ARG A 48 3.32 -6.71 -9.60
CA ARG A 48 2.03 -6.60 -8.94
C ARG A 48 2.16 -7.08 -7.51
N VAL A 49 1.57 -6.34 -6.61
CA VAL A 49 1.55 -6.71 -5.20
C VAL A 49 0.34 -7.60 -4.96
N ALA A 50 0.58 -8.81 -4.49
CA ALA A 50 -0.49 -9.70 -4.07
C ALA A 50 -1.06 -9.20 -2.75
N ALA A 51 -2.38 -9.08 -2.67
CA ALA A 51 -3.05 -8.74 -1.43
C ALA A 51 -2.87 -9.88 -0.42
N PRO A 52 -2.55 -9.59 0.85
CA PRO A 52 -2.50 -10.63 1.86
C PRO A 52 -3.89 -11.23 2.10
N SER A 53 -3.92 -12.48 2.54
CA SER A 53 -5.16 -13.13 2.93
C SER A 53 -5.70 -12.56 4.24
N GLY A 54 -6.96 -12.83 4.54
CA GLY A 54 -7.55 -12.43 5.82
C GLY A 54 -6.78 -12.99 7.00
N ALA A 55 -6.36 -14.23 6.92
CA ALA A 55 -5.56 -14.88 7.98
C ALA A 55 -4.19 -14.18 8.15
N GLU A 56 -3.56 -13.77 7.07
CA GLU A 56 -2.30 -13.02 7.12
C GLU A 56 -2.48 -11.65 7.76
N ILE A 57 -3.59 -10.99 7.49
CA ILE A 57 -3.93 -9.68 8.10
C ILE A 57 -4.14 -9.84 9.60
N VAL A 58 -4.88 -10.86 10.02
CA VAL A 58 -5.07 -11.17 11.45
C VAL A 58 -3.72 -11.45 12.12
N ALA A 59 -2.85 -12.21 11.46
CA ALA A 59 -1.53 -12.52 11.98
C ALA A 59 -0.67 -11.27 12.15
N MET A 60 -0.71 -10.34 11.19
CA MET A 60 0.00 -9.07 11.30
C MET A 60 -0.49 -8.27 12.50
N ARG A 61 -1.79 -8.20 12.68
CA ARG A 61 -2.41 -7.49 13.79
C ARG A 61 -2.05 -8.12 15.13
N ALA A 62 -2.13 -9.43 15.21
CA ALA A 62 -1.79 -10.19 16.43
C ALA A 62 -0.32 -10.01 16.80
N ARG A 63 0.57 -10.04 15.81
CA ARG A 63 2.01 -9.85 16.00
C ARG A 63 2.30 -8.45 16.56
N ALA A 64 1.55 -7.44 16.14
CA ALA A 64 1.66 -6.08 16.64
C ALA A 64 0.90 -5.86 17.95
N ASN A 65 0.18 -6.86 18.43
CA ASN A 65 -0.64 -6.80 19.64
C ASN A 65 -1.65 -5.66 19.59
N MET A 66 -2.33 -5.52 18.46
CA MET A 66 -3.29 -4.44 18.22
C MET A 66 -4.71 -5.00 18.06
N SER A 67 -5.69 -4.24 18.57
CA SER A 67 -7.09 -4.50 18.27
C SER A 67 -7.41 -4.12 16.82
N GLN A 68 -8.56 -4.56 16.31
CA GLN A 68 -9.03 -4.14 14.98
C GLN A 68 -9.12 -2.61 14.89
N ALA A 69 -9.65 -1.96 15.92
CA ALA A 69 -9.82 -0.51 15.94
C ALA A 69 -8.47 0.21 15.83
N VAL A 70 -7.47 -0.23 16.59
CA VAL A 70 -6.14 0.38 16.56
C VAL A 70 -5.45 0.13 15.23
N PHE A 71 -5.50 -1.10 14.73
CA PHE A 71 -4.87 -1.46 13.46
C PHE A 71 -5.51 -0.71 12.28
N ALA A 72 -6.84 -0.59 12.28
CA ALA A 72 -7.55 0.18 11.27
C ALA A 72 -7.11 1.64 11.28
N ARG A 73 -6.92 2.22 12.47
CA ARG A 73 -6.42 3.59 12.62
C ARG A 73 -5.01 3.74 12.07
N VAL A 74 -4.13 2.80 12.37
CA VAL A 74 -2.76 2.78 11.84
C VAL A 74 -2.76 2.74 10.32
N LEU A 75 -3.62 1.92 9.73
CA LEU A 75 -3.75 1.80 8.28
C LEU A 75 -4.57 2.94 7.64
N ASN A 76 -5.21 3.76 8.45
CA ASN A 76 -6.11 4.84 8.01
C ASN A 76 -7.28 4.31 7.18
N VAL A 77 -7.90 3.25 7.65
CA VAL A 77 -9.12 2.68 7.05
C VAL A 77 -10.20 2.54 8.10
N ALA A 78 -11.45 2.38 7.66
CA ALA A 78 -12.56 2.13 8.57
C ALA A 78 -12.42 0.73 9.22
N ILE A 79 -12.88 0.60 10.45
CA ILE A 79 -12.88 -0.69 11.15
C ILE A 79 -13.68 -1.73 10.37
N SER A 80 -14.81 -1.32 9.79
CA SER A 80 -15.63 -2.19 8.95
C SER A 80 -14.88 -2.72 7.74
N THR A 81 -14.05 -1.89 7.13
CA THR A 81 -13.21 -2.28 5.99
C THR A 81 -12.19 -3.33 6.43
N LEU A 82 -11.48 -3.09 7.52
CA LEU A 82 -10.52 -4.05 8.04
C LEU A 82 -11.20 -5.38 8.41
N SER A 83 -12.35 -5.32 9.05
CA SER A 83 -13.13 -6.50 9.40
C SER A 83 -13.51 -7.31 8.17
N GLN A 84 -13.93 -6.65 7.10
CA GLN A 84 -14.27 -7.31 5.84
C GLN A 84 -13.06 -7.99 5.21
N TRP A 85 -11.89 -7.37 5.28
CA TRP A 85 -10.64 -7.98 4.81
C TRP A 85 -10.28 -9.22 5.63
N GLU A 86 -10.39 -9.15 6.94
CA GLU A 86 -10.04 -10.27 7.82
C GLU A 86 -10.98 -11.46 7.63
N ARG A 87 -12.25 -11.20 7.30
CA ARG A 87 -13.25 -12.24 7.02
C ARG A 87 -13.28 -12.67 5.56
N GLU A 88 -12.41 -12.07 4.74
CA GLU A 88 -12.32 -12.33 3.29
C GLU A 88 -13.60 -12.04 2.52
N GLU A 89 -14.43 -11.16 3.04
CA GLU A 89 -15.60 -10.64 2.32
C GLU A 89 -15.18 -9.66 1.23
N LYS A 90 -14.08 -8.95 1.44
CA LYS A 90 -13.45 -8.07 0.46
C LYS A 90 -11.94 -8.23 0.56
N ARG A 91 -11.25 -7.92 -0.54
CA ARG A 91 -9.79 -7.95 -0.58
C ARG A 91 -9.23 -6.54 -0.66
N PRO A 92 -8.12 -6.25 0.04
CA PRO A 92 -7.41 -4.98 -0.15
C PRO A 92 -6.97 -4.82 -1.59
N ARG A 93 -7.08 -3.62 -2.12
CA ARG A 93 -6.69 -3.31 -3.50
C ARG A 93 -5.84 -2.05 -3.53
N GLY A 94 -5.06 -1.91 -4.60
CA GLY A 94 -4.26 -0.71 -4.85
C GLY A 94 -3.32 -0.36 -3.72
N ALA A 95 -3.38 0.86 -3.23
CA ALA A 95 -2.51 1.35 -2.17
C ALA A 95 -2.65 0.56 -0.88
N ALA A 96 -3.85 0.09 -0.55
CA ALA A 96 -4.07 -0.72 0.65
C ALA A 96 -3.34 -2.06 0.58
N ALA A 97 -3.35 -2.71 -0.58
CA ALA A 97 -2.62 -3.97 -0.79
C ALA A 97 -1.11 -3.74 -0.65
N ARG A 98 -0.60 -2.66 -1.20
CA ARG A 98 0.83 -2.30 -1.09
C ARG A 98 1.21 -2.02 0.37
N LEU A 99 0.39 -1.24 1.06
CA LEU A 99 0.62 -0.90 2.46
C LEU A 99 0.68 -2.15 3.34
N LEU A 100 -0.27 -3.05 3.17
CA LEU A 100 -0.30 -4.31 3.91
C LEU A 100 0.88 -5.22 3.57
N ALA A 101 1.33 -5.23 2.32
CA ALA A 101 2.52 -5.97 1.93
C ALA A 101 3.76 -5.45 2.66
N ILE A 102 3.89 -4.14 2.83
CA ILE A 102 4.98 -3.51 3.56
C ILE A 102 4.92 -3.89 5.05
N VAL A 103 3.74 -3.83 5.64
CA VAL A 103 3.53 -4.22 7.05
C VAL A 103 3.88 -5.70 7.26
N LYS A 104 3.53 -6.55 6.31
CA LYS A 104 3.86 -7.96 6.36
C LYS A 104 5.37 -8.20 6.38
N GLN A 105 6.11 -7.46 5.57
CA GLN A 105 7.56 -7.61 5.46
C GLN A 105 8.33 -6.93 6.58
N LYS A 106 7.94 -5.71 6.93
CA LYS A 106 8.72 -4.83 7.80
C LYS A 106 8.08 -4.56 9.15
N GLY A 107 6.85 -5.01 9.35
CA GLY A 107 6.12 -4.77 10.58
C GLY A 107 5.38 -3.44 10.59
N VAL A 108 4.52 -3.27 11.58
CA VAL A 108 3.64 -2.11 11.73
C VAL A 108 4.44 -0.81 11.94
N ALA A 109 5.60 -0.89 12.57
CA ALA A 109 6.44 0.29 12.84
C ALA A 109 6.81 1.04 11.55
N ALA A 110 6.86 0.36 10.41
CA ALA A 110 7.19 0.98 9.13
C ALA A 110 6.15 1.99 8.64
N VAL A 111 4.92 1.92 9.16
CA VAL A 111 3.81 2.78 8.73
C VAL A 111 3.28 3.68 9.85
N MET A 112 3.89 3.61 11.02
CA MET A 112 3.53 4.45 12.17
C MET A 112 4.30 5.76 12.20
#